data_a93979108570d39ceaaa71e014290618
#
_entry.id   a93979108570d39ceaaa71e014290618
#
_cell.length_a   1.000
_cell.length_b   1.000
_cell.length_c   1.000
_cell.angle_alpha   90.00
_cell.angle_beta   90.00
_cell.angle_gamma   90.00
#
_symmetry.space_group_name_H-M   'P 1'
#
loop_
_entity.id
_entity.type
_entity.pdbx_description
1 polymer ?
#
loop_
_entity_poly.entity_id
_entity_poly.type
_entity_poly.pdbx_seq_one_letter_code
_entity_poly.pdbx_strand_id
1 'polypeptide(L)'
;ALPISVRVPVYGIQGTKLRDEEGKTILEDRIVYRYIFQSFLKAYIAAWREQQNEEPKPVFLIIEEINRGNCAQIFGDIFQLLDRNEAGFSDYPIVADDDLAQELKRVLGDFKIVNAENINALYKGGKDVVAQVKSGSHLLLPNNLYIWATMNTSDQSLFPIDSAFKRRWDWKYIKIKDAEKGYRITFSNGHQYDWWQFISAINAEIEGGEIQQEDKKLGYFFAKAYDGKISAETFVSKVLFYLYNDVFKDFGLEEAFFKDENGETMTFASFFDHLGKVEESRVELFLKNLKLLPIDGNEIKTDILNSEDDDLDDDDSGNSKGNRDFTKYAINGEGKYGKKHIASTIIGKYVEQHPDMPADEVVSKWKTLGNIVSHFVETQTEYDNRTDLPESRRVDKIECNGRSEEHTS
;
A
#
# COMPACT_ATOMS: atom_id res chain seq x y z
N ALA A 1 3.05 -21.79 23.09
CA ALA A 1 4.31 -21.67 23.83
C ALA A 1 5.43 -22.39 23.09
N LEU A 2 6.65 -21.82 23.10
CA LEU A 2 7.83 -22.49 22.55
C LEU A 2 8.69 -23.06 23.68
N PRO A 3 9.19 -24.31 23.55
CA PRO A 3 10.13 -24.86 24.47
C PRO A 3 11.48 -24.12 24.37
N ILE A 4 12.02 -23.68 25.49
CA ILE A 4 13.36 -23.11 25.61
C ILE A 4 14.14 -23.85 26.68
N SER A 5 15.42 -24.11 26.44
CA SER A 5 16.31 -24.59 27.47
C SER A 5 16.78 -23.42 28.33
N VAL A 6 16.63 -23.54 29.63
CA VAL A 6 17.06 -22.51 30.57
C VAL A 6 17.91 -23.19 31.63
N ARG A 7 19.09 -22.63 31.94
CA ARG A 7 19.92 -23.08 33.03
C ARG A 7 19.39 -22.53 34.36
N VAL A 8 18.96 -23.41 35.24
CA VAL A 8 18.43 -23.05 36.55
C VAL A 8 19.30 -23.64 37.68
N PRO A 9 19.42 -22.93 38.78
CA PRO A 9 20.13 -23.47 39.93
C PRO A 9 19.48 -24.75 40.45
N VAL A 10 20.30 -25.75 40.82
CA VAL A 10 19.86 -26.93 41.53
C VAL A 10 19.77 -26.61 43.01
N TYR A 11 18.67 -27.01 43.66
CA TYR A 11 18.43 -26.79 45.08
C TYR A 11 18.44 -28.10 45.83
N GLY A 12 19.09 -28.11 47.01
CA GLY A 12 19.02 -29.21 47.93
C GLY A 12 17.69 -29.29 48.70
N ILE A 13 17.49 -30.35 49.46
CA ILE A 13 16.25 -30.66 50.20
C ILE A 13 15.82 -29.50 51.15
N GLN A 14 16.77 -28.70 51.61
CA GLN A 14 16.50 -27.55 52.48
C GLN A 14 16.32 -26.23 51.74
N GLY A 15 16.16 -26.28 50.40
CA GLY A 15 15.95 -25.07 49.55
C GLY A 15 17.22 -24.22 49.37
N THR A 16 18.41 -24.70 49.75
CA THR A 16 19.68 -24.02 49.50
C THR A 16 20.22 -24.40 48.15
N LYS A 17 20.84 -23.42 47.45
CA LYS A 17 21.49 -23.67 46.13
C LYS A 17 22.67 -24.61 46.34
N LEU A 18 22.73 -25.69 45.58
CA LEU A 18 23.87 -26.58 45.54
C LEU A 18 25.05 -25.91 44.85
N ARG A 19 26.24 -26.16 45.36
CA ARG A 19 27.50 -25.66 44.84
C ARG A 19 28.45 -26.82 44.58
N ASP A 20 29.30 -26.66 43.57
CA ASP A 20 30.40 -27.59 43.32
C ASP A 20 31.56 -27.41 44.30
N GLU A 21 32.62 -28.19 44.13
CA GLU A 21 33.83 -28.15 44.97
C GLU A 21 34.57 -26.80 44.88
N GLU A 22 34.36 -26.05 43.75
CA GLU A 22 34.92 -24.71 43.53
C GLU A 22 34.01 -23.59 44.11
N GLY A 23 32.87 -23.95 44.71
CA GLY A 23 31.90 -22.98 45.26
C GLY A 23 30.95 -22.35 44.24
N LYS A 24 30.99 -22.79 42.97
CA LYS A 24 30.05 -22.31 41.92
C LYS A 24 28.70 -23.00 42.06
N THR A 25 27.63 -22.25 41.74
CA THR A 25 26.28 -22.81 41.75
C THR A 25 26.13 -23.87 40.66
N ILE A 26 25.70 -25.08 41.06
CA ILE A 26 25.38 -26.15 40.10
C ILE A 26 24.12 -25.75 39.35
N LEU A 27 24.18 -25.78 38.02
CA LEU A 27 23.06 -25.47 37.13
C LEU A 27 22.61 -26.73 36.40
N GLU A 28 21.32 -26.89 36.22
CA GLU A 28 20.74 -27.92 35.37
C GLU A 28 20.00 -27.26 34.18
N ASP A 29 19.98 -27.93 33.06
CA ASP A 29 19.19 -27.50 31.92
C ASP A 29 17.74 -27.98 32.08
N ARG A 30 16.79 -27.05 32.16
CA ARG A 30 15.35 -27.35 32.20
C ARG A 30 14.69 -26.85 30.92
N ILE A 31 13.79 -27.66 30.41
CA ILE A 31 12.88 -27.21 29.33
C ILE A 31 11.76 -26.42 29.97
N VAL A 32 11.69 -25.14 29.64
CA VAL A 32 10.62 -24.24 30.09
C VAL A 32 9.83 -23.82 28.88
N TYR A 33 8.52 -23.86 28.95
CA TYR A 33 7.64 -23.36 27.94
C TYR A 33 7.41 -21.86 28.16
N ARG A 34 7.81 -21.02 27.18
CA ARG A 34 7.56 -19.59 27.24
C ARG A 34 6.50 -19.21 26.21
N TYR A 35 5.52 -18.44 26.67
CA TYR A 35 4.54 -17.85 25.77
C TYR A 35 5.19 -16.75 24.94
N ILE A 36 5.04 -16.80 23.61
CA ILE A 36 5.58 -15.78 22.69
C ILE A 36 4.42 -15.11 21.99
N PHE A 37 4.25 -13.82 22.25
CA PHE A 37 3.24 -13.02 21.56
C PHE A 37 3.58 -12.90 20.09
N GLN A 38 2.67 -13.37 19.23
CA GLN A 38 2.71 -13.19 17.80
C GLN A 38 2.11 -11.82 17.41
N SER A 39 2.11 -11.50 16.11
CA SER A 39 1.77 -10.17 15.59
C SER A 39 0.40 -9.67 16.06
N PHE A 40 -0.63 -10.52 16.09
CA PHE A 40 -1.96 -10.16 16.58
C PHE A 40 -1.93 -9.70 18.04
N LEU A 41 -1.38 -10.52 18.93
CA LEU A 41 -1.32 -10.15 20.35
C LEU A 41 -0.41 -8.97 20.64
N LYS A 42 0.66 -8.78 19.87
CA LYS A 42 1.48 -7.58 19.96
C LYS A 42 0.70 -6.32 19.59
N ALA A 43 -0.07 -6.35 18.51
CA ALA A 43 -0.94 -5.25 18.11
C ALA A 43 -2.07 -5.01 19.13
N TYR A 44 -2.67 -6.09 19.63
CA TYR A 44 -3.69 -6.05 20.68
C TYR A 44 -3.18 -5.35 21.96
N ILE A 45 -2.03 -5.77 22.46
CA ILE A 45 -1.41 -5.17 23.64
C ILE A 45 -1.03 -3.71 23.39
N ALA A 46 -0.49 -3.40 22.21
CA ALA A 46 -0.14 -2.04 21.84
C ALA A 46 -1.38 -1.14 21.82
N ALA A 47 -2.50 -1.61 21.25
CA ALA A 47 -3.74 -0.86 21.22
C ALA A 47 -4.32 -0.60 22.61
N TRP A 48 -4.33 -1.60 23.49
CA TRP A 48 -4.73 -1.40 24.87
C TRP A 48 -3.77 -0.50 25.67
N ARG A 49 -2.49 -0.47 25.32
CA ARG A 49 -1.53 0.47 25.91
C ARG A 49 -1.88 1.91 25.56
N GLU A 50 -2.29 2.16 24.33
CA GLU A 50 -2.72 3.49 23.89
C GLU A 50 -4.00 3.97 24.62
N GLN A 51 -4.87 3.07 25.05
CA GLN A 51 -6.08 3.41 25.85
C GLN A 51 -5.75 4.00 27.24
N GLN A 52 -4.50 4.09 27.61
CA GLN A 52 -4.04 4.84 28.80
C GLN A 52 -3.95 6.36 28.54
N ASN A 53 -4.13 6.80 27.30
CA ASN A 53 -4.15 8.21 26.92
C ASN A 53 -5.59 8.68 26.72
N GLU A 54 -5.84 9.98 26.85
CA GLU A 54 -7.14 10.59 26.53
C GLU A 54 -7.52 10.43 25.06
N GLU A 55 -6.51 10.54 24.18
CA GLU A 55 -6.64 10.34 22.74
C GLU A 55 -5.76 9.15 22.31
N PRO A 56 -6.31 7.92 22.33
CA PRO A 56 -5.57 6.73 21.91
C PRO A 56 -5.16 6.80 20.44
N LYS A 57 -3.88 6.60 20.16
CA LYS A 57 -3.39 6.53 18.77
C LYS A 57 -3.87 5.25 18.09
N PRO A 58 -4.14 5.30 16.77
CA PRO A 58 -4.50 4.11 16.01
C PRO A 58 -3.33 3.13 15.93
N VAL A 59 -3.63 1.86 16.07
CA VAL A 59 -2.70 0.75 15.89
C VAL A 59 -3.19 -0.10 14.73
N PHE A 60 -2.31 -0.40 13.78
CA PHE A 60 -2.66 -1.16 12.58
C PHE A 60 -2.00 -2.54 12.61
N LEU A 61 -2.81 -3.56 12.39
CA LEU A 61 -2.36 -4.91 12.08
C LEU A 61 -2.61 -5.17 10.59
N ILE A 62 -1.55 -5.40 9.83
CA ILE A 62 -1.64 -5.71 8.40
C ILE A 62 -1.43 -7.21 8.22
N ILE A 63 -2.37 -7.85 7.53
CA ILE A 63 -2.35 -9.28 7.21
C ILE A 63 -2.31 -9.41 5.69
N GLU A 64 -1.17 -9.80 5.15
CA GLU A 64 -1.05 -10.05 3.72
C GLU A 64 -1.55 -11.43 3.36
N GLU A 65 -2.31 -11.52 2.26
CA GLU A 65 -2.81 -12.77 1.68
C GLU A 65 -3.57 -13.64 2.69
N ILE A 66 -4.58 -13.06 3.32
CA ILE A 66 -5.34 -13.70 4.41
C ILE A 66 -5.93 -15.07 4.02
N ASN A 67 -6.20 -15.29 2.73
CA ASN A 67 -6.76 -16.54 2.19
C ASN A 67 -5.70 -17.62 1.89
N ARG A 68 -4.40 -17.38 2.14
CA ARG A 68 -3.36 -18.42 2.07
C ARG A 68 -3.45 -19.48 3.17
N GLY A 69 -4.19 -19.21 4.20
CA GLY A 69 -4.45 -20.14 5.28
C GLY A 69 -5.93 -20.33 5.52
N ASN A 70 -6.28 -21.40 6.22
CA ASN A 70 -7.66 -21.63 6.65
C ASN A 70 -8.02 -20.61 7.74
N CYS A 71 -8.77 -19.56 7.36
CA CYS A 71 -9.15 -18.47 8.27
C CYS A 71 -9.89 -18.97 9.52
N ALA A 72 -10.77 -19.96 9.36
CA ALA A 72 -11.51 -20.53 10.49
C ALA A 72 -10.58 -21.21 11.50
N GLN A 73 -9.54 -21.90 11.04
CA GLN A 73 -8.56 -22.53 11.92
C GLN A 73 -7.57 -21.52 12.54
N ILE A 74 -7.15 -20.51 11.76
CA ILE A 74 -6.15 -19.54 12.22
C ILE A 74 -6.76 -18.60 13.25
N PHE A 75 -7.94 -18.08 12.99
CA PHE A 75 -8.59 -17.11 13.86
C PHE A 75 -9.43 -17.78 14.95
N GLY A 76 -9.99 -18.99 14.71
CA GLY A 76 -10.83 -19.66 15.66
C GLY A 76 -11.90 -18.73 16.22
N ASP A 77 -12.07 -18.72 17.54
CA ASP A 77 -13.05 -17.87 18.22
C ASP A 77 -12.68 -16.37 18.17
N ILE A 78 -11.41 -16.03 17.93
CA ILE A 78 -10.93 -14.63 17.86
C ILE A 78 -11.66 -13.85 16.77
N PHE A 79 -12.11 -14.51 15.70
CA PHE A 79 -12.79 -13.83 14.63
C PHE A 79 -14.16 -13.22 15.04
N GLN A 80 -14.79 -13.72 16.13
CA GLN A 80 -15.99 -13.12 16.70
C GLN A 80 -15.71 -11.70 17.26
N LEU A 81 -14.47 -11.42 17.65
CA LEU A 81 -14.07 -10.09 18.11
C LEU A 81 -14.11 -9.03 17.01
N LEU A 82 -14.18 -9.44 15.72
CA LEU A 82 -14.31 -8.51 14.59
C LEU A 82 -15.71 -7.93 14.47
N ASP A 83 -16.73 -8.53 15.12
CA ASP A 83 -18.02 -7.88 15.25
C ASP A 83 -17.88 -6.68 16.19
N ARG A 84 -18.05 -5.46 15.65
CA ARG A 84 -17.82 -4.20 16.37
C ARG A 84 -19.14 -3.50 16.69
N ASN A 85 -19.22 -2.89 17.86
CA ASN A 85 -20.31 -1.98 18.21
C ASN A 85 -20.08 -0.57 17.58
N GLU A 86 -21.07 0.33 17.74
CA GLU A 86 -21.01 1.69 17.21
C GLU A 86 -19.83 2.53 17.74
N ALA A 87 -19.29 2.20 18.91
CA ALA A 87 -18.12 2.82 19.48
C ALA A 87 -16.79 2.21 18.97
N GLY A 88 -16.85 1.18 18.10
CA GLY A 88 -15.70 0.52 17.49
C GLY A 88 -15.04 -0.54 18.36
N PHE A 89 -15.55 -0.87 19.54
CA PHE A 89 -15.10 -2.00 20.35
C PHE A 89 -15.77 -3.31 19.89
N SER A 90 -15.17 -4.47 20.20
CA SER A 90 -15.86 -5.75 19.95
C SER A 90 -17.21 -5.79 20.65
N ASP A 91 -18.26 -6.26 19.97
CA ASP A 91 -19.60 -6.40 20.56
C ASP A 91 -19.63 -7.33 21.78
N TYR A 92 -18.86 -8.41 21.70
CA TYR A 92 -18.80 -9.42 22.73
C TYR A 92 -17.37 -9.75 23.09
N PRO A 93 -17.01 -9.72 24.41
CA PRO A 93 -15.73 -10.25 24.84
C PRO A 93 -15.76 -11.78 24.76
N ILE A 94 -14.61 -12.38 24.42
CA ILE A 94 -14.41 -13.84 24.46
C ILE A 94 -13.51 -14.24 25.61
N VAL A 95 -13.72 -15.43 26.15
CA VAL A 95 -12.89 -15.96 27.25
C VAL A 95 -11.54 -16.39 26.67
N ALA A 96 -10.45 -15.99 27.35
CA ALA A 96 -9.11 -16.44 27.01
C ALA A 96 -8.81 -17.81 27.66
N ASP A 97 -7.93 -18.61 27.04
CA ASP A 97 -7.38 -19.77 27.71
C ASP A 97 -6.48 -19.38 28.90
N ASP A 98 -6.25 -20.30 29.84
CA ASP A 98 -5.56 -20.01 31.07
C ASP A 98 -4.11 -19.52 30.88
N ASP A 99 -3.39 -20.08 29.89
CA ASP A 99 -2.01 -19.69 29.60
C ASP A 99 -1.95 -18.28 29.06
N LEU A 100 -2.85 -17.96 28.11
CA LEU A 100 -2.99 -16.61 27.53
C LEU A 100 -3.43 -15.61 28.61
N ALA A 101 -4.40 -15.99 29.44
CA ALA A 101 -4.92 -15.16 30.51
C ALA A 101 -3.82 -14.72 31.48
N GLN A 102 -2.95 -15.64 31.91
CA GLN A 102 -1.84 -15.35 32.81
C GLN A 102 -0.85 -14.34 32.18
N GLU A 103 -0.51 -14.55 30.94
CA GLU A 103 0.43 -13.67 30.22
C GLU A 103 -0.18 -12.29 29.93
N LEU A 104 -1.45 -12.21 29.57
CA LEU A 104 -2.13 -10.94 29.39
C LEU A 104 -2.26 -10.17 30.70
N LYS A 105 -2.61 -10.84 31.79
CA LYS A 105 -2.64 -10.24 33.12
C LYS A 105 -1.29 -9.64 33.52
N ARG A 106 -0.20 -10.36 33.22
CA ARG A 106 1.17 -9.87 33.50
C ARG A 106 1.49 -8.58 32.75
N VAL A 107 0.94 -8.40 31.53
CA VAL A 107 1.23 -7.24 30.65
C VAL A 107 0.23 -6.11 30.84
N LEU A 108 -1.08 -6.43 30.93
CA LEU A 108 -2.16 -5.45 30.95
C LEU A 108 -2.61 -5.06 32.37
N GLY A 109 -2.27 -5.87 33.36
CA GLY A 109 -2.78 -5.72 34.74
C GLY A 109 -2.56 -4.33 35.33
N ASP A 110 -1.41 -3.72 35.08
CA ASP A 110 -1.02 -2.41 35.57
C ASP A 110 -1.48 -1.24 34.71
N PHE A 111 -2.12 -1.50 33.56
CA PHE A 111 -2.58 -0.43 32.67
C PHE A 111 -3.69 0.39 33.30
N LYS A 112 -3.55 1.71 33.22
CA LYS A 112 -4.56 2.66 33.70
C LYS A 112 -5.38 3.14 32.50
N ILE A 113 -6.51 2.49 32.24
CA ILE A 113 -7.39 2.83 31.11
C ILE A 113 -8.19 4.07 31.49
N VAL A 114 -8.00 5.17 30.76
CA VAL A 114 -8.57 6.48 31.07
C VAL A 114 -10.10 6.46 30.97
N ASN A 115 -10.64 5.86 29.90
CA ASN A 115 -12.08 5.85 29.62
C ASN A 115 -12.77 4.54 30.08
N ALA A 116 -12.27 3.89 31.15
CA ALA A 116 -12.78 2.58 31.58
C ALA A 116 -14.29 2.57 31.86
N GLU A 117 -14.83 3.61 32.52
CA GLU A 117 -16.26 3.73 32.81
C GLU A 117 -17.11 3.83 31.52
N ASN A 118 -16.67 4.65 30.57
CA ASN A 118 -17.36 4.80 29.29
C ASN A 118 -17.32 3.50 28.47
N ILE A 119 -16.19 2.78 28.49
CA ILE A 119 -16.07 1.49 27.81
C ILE A 119 -17.01 0.47 28.46
N ASN A 120 -17.02 0.39 29.80
CA ASN A 120 -17.88 -0.55 30.53
C ASN A 120 -19.38 -0.26 30.29
N ALA A 121 -19.78 1.01 30.14
CA ALA A 121 -21.14 1.41 29.87
C ALA A 121 -21.70 0.92 28.52
N LEU A 122 -20.80 0.57 27.56
CA LEU A 122 -21.21 -0.01 26.28
C LEU A 122 -21.80 -1.44 26.43
N TYR A 123 -21.54 -2.09 27.56
CA TYR A 123 -21.91 -3.51 27.74
C TYR A 123 -23.02 -3.66 28.77
N LYS A 124 -24.06 -4.40 28.41
CA LYS A 124 -25.23 -4.63 29.27
C LYS A 124 -24.87 -5.49 30.51
N GLY A 125 -25.58 -5.22 31.61
CA GLY A 125 -25.49 -6.03 32.81
C GLY A 125 -24.45 -5.59 33.84
N GLY A 126 -23.91 -4.37 33.76
CA GLY A 126 -23.00 -3.80 34.75
C GLY A 126 -21.67 -4.54 34.89
N LYS A 127 -21.24 -5.21 33.82
CA LYS A 127 -19.98 -5.96 33.80
C LYS A 127 -18.80 -5.01 33.65
N ASP A 128 -17.80 -5.15 34.49
CA ASP A 128 -16.52 -4.45 34.32
C ASP A 128 -15.66 -5.21 33.29
N VAL A 129 -15.93 -4.97 31.99
CA VAL A 129 -15.20 -5.61 30.89
C VAL A 129 -13.75 -5.15 30.82
N VAL A 130 -13.46 -3.93 31.25
CA VAL A 130 -12.09 -3.42 31.31
C VAL A 130 -11.29 -4.17 32.37
N ALA A 131 -11.86 -4.46 33.56
CA ALA A 131 -11.22 -5.30 34.54
C ALA A 131 -11.01 -6.74 34.05
N GLN A 132 -11.98 -7.28 33.30
CA GLN A 132 -11.85 -8.62 32.70
C GLN A 132 -10.69 -8.66 31.67
N VAL A 133 -10.54 -7.64 30.83
CA VAL A 133 -9.42 -7.53 29.90
C VAL A 133 -8.09 -7.39 30.66
N LYS A 134 -8.02 -6.53 31.65
CA LYS A 134 -6.81 -6.33 32.47
C LYS A 134 -6.39 -7.59 33.24
N SER A 135 -7.36 -8.36 33.71
CA SER A 135 -7.08 -9.66 34.33
C SER A 135 -6.65 -10.74 33.35
N GLY A 136 -6.73 -10.46 32.04
CA GLY A 136 -6.44 -11.39 30.96
C GLY A 136 -7.54 -12.44 30.74
N SER A 137 -8.59 -12.46 31.57
CA SER A 137 -9.64 -13.49 31.50
C SER A 137 -10.49 -13.39 30.22
N HIS A 138 -10.57 -12.20 29.65
CA HIS A 138 -11.32 -11.97 28.41
C HIS A 138 -10.51 -11.15 27.40
N LEU A 139 -10.73 -11.44 26.15
CA LEU A 139 -10.24 -10.66 25.01
C LEU A 139 -11.37 -9.74 24.52
N LEU A 140 -11.01 -8.51 24.19
CA LEU A 140 -11.89 -7.50 23.64
C LEU A 140 -11.06 -6.57 22.76
N LEU A 141 -11.37 -6.44 21.48
CA LEU A 141 -10.61 -5.52 20.62
C LEU A 141 -11.01 -4.07 20.93
N PRO A 142 -10.04 -3.20 21.24
CA PRO A 142 -10.29 -1.78 21.45
C PRO A 142 -10.54 -1.08 20.11
N ASN A 143 -11.21 0.07 20.16
CA ASN A 143 -11.65 0.82 18.98
C ASN A 143 -10.49 1.43 18.16
N ASN A 144 -9.33 1.59 18.74
CA ASN A 144 -8.13 2.09 18.07
C ASN A 144 -7.29 0.98 17.41
N LEU A 145 -7.73 -0.29 17.42
CA LEU A 145 -7.06 -1.38 16.71
C LEU A 145 -7.74 -1.60 15.35
N TYR A 146 -7.04 -1.26 14.29
CA TYR A 146 -7.45 -1.47 12.91
C TYR A 146 -6.75 -2.70 12.34
N ILE A 147 -7.54 -3.59 11.72
CA ILE A 147 -7.02 -4.79 11.08
C ILE A 147 -7.27 -4.65 9.58
N TRP A 148 -6.20 -4.58 8.80
CA TRP A 148 -6.27 -4.54 7.35
C TRP A 148 -5.77 -5.87 6.80
N ALA A 149 -6.48 -6.40 5.81
CA ALA A 149 -6.08 -7.63 5.15
C ALA A 149 -6.06 -7.44 3.64
N THR A 150 -5.11 -8.09 2.97
CA THR A 150 -5.13 -8.22 1.52
C THR A 150 -5.52 -9.64 1.15
N MET A 151 -6.19 -9.78 0.03
CA MET A 151 -6.59 -11.08 -0.52
C MET A 151 -6.39 -11.05 -2.03
N ASN A 152 -5.76 -12.10 -2.56
CA ASN A 152 -5.80 -12.37 -3.98
C ASN A 152 -7.00 -13.28 -4.26
N THR A 153 -7.95 -12.83 -5.09
CA THR A 153 -9.14 -13.60 -5.42
C THR A 153 -8.93 -14.62 -6.53
N SER A 154 -7.84 -14.46 -7.32
CA SER A 154 -7.54 -15.27 -8.50
C SER A 154 -6.97 -16.65 -8.20
N ASP A 155 -6.41 -16.84 -7.03
CA ASP A 155 -5.71 -18.07 -6.73
C ASP A 155 -6.69 -19.14 -6.23
N GLN A 156 -7.16 -20.00 -7.15
CA GLN A 156 -8.10 -21.07 -6.87
C GLN A 156 -7.53 -22.17 -5.95
N SER A 157 -6.22 -22.19 -5.74
CA SER A 157 -5.54 -23.11 -4.82
C SER A 157 -5.65 -22.71 -3.36
N LEU A 158 -6.17 -21.51 -3.07
CA LEU A 158 -6.26 -20.95 -1.73
C LEU A 158 -7.54 -21.41 -0.99
N PHE A 159 -7.51 -21.27 0.33
CA PHE A 159 -8.67 -21.63 1.16
C PHE A 159 -9.83 -20.67 0.89
N PRO A 160 -11.03 -21.19 0.59
CA PRO A 160 -12.22 -20.36 0.45
C PRO A 160 -12.55 -19.70 1.79
N ILE A 161 -12.78 -18.41 1.75
CA ILE A 161 -13.25 -17.65 2.91
C ILE A 161 -14.77 -17.78 2.98
N ASP A 162 -15.27 -18.28 4.10
CA ASP A 162 -16.71 -18.44 4.32
C ASP A 162 -17.44 -17.08 4.44
N SER A 163 -18.77 -17.12 4.27
CA SER A 163 -19.60 -15.92 4.30
C SER A 163 -19.68 -15.26 5.69
N ALA A 164 -19.58 -16.06 6.75
CA ALA A 164 -19.59 -15.54 8.13
C ALA A 164 -18.34 -14.74 8.45
N PHE A 165 -17.20 -15.18 7.91
CA PHE A 165 -15.95 -14.41 8.00
C PHE A 165 -16.01 -13.15 7.12
N LYS A 166 -16.48 -13.27 5.87
CA LYS A 166 -16.56 -12.16 4.91
C LYS A 166 -17.39 -10.99 5.43
N ARG A 167 -18.53 -11.25 6.06
CA ARG A 167 -19.45 -10.20 6.55
C ARG A 167 -18.89 -9.29 7.65
N ARG A 168 -17.76 -9.64 8.25
CA ARG A 168 -17.10 -8.88 9.32
C ARG A 168 -16.04 -7.91 8.80
N TRP A 169 -15.87 -7.86 7.47
CA TRP A 169 -14.89 -7.01 6.81
C TRP A 169 -15.58 -5.99 5.92
N ASP A 170 -15.08 -4.79 5.96
CA ASP A 170 -15.39 -3.75 4.99
C ASP A 170 -14.53 -3.98 3.76
N TRP A 171 -15.17 -4.35 2.65
CA TRP A 171 -14.48 -4.69 1.43
C TRP A 171 -14.20 -3.45 0.60
N LYS A 172 -12.93 -3.25 0.26
CA LYS A 172 -12.50 -2.18 -0.62
C LYS A 172 -11.88 -2.76 -1.88
N TYR A 173 -12.50 -2.48 -3.02
CA TYR A 173 -11.92 -2.82 -4.31
C TYR A 173 -10.79 -1.84 -4.65
N ILE A 174 -9.59 -2.37 -4.96
CA ILE A 174 -8.44 -1.59 -5.40
C ILE A 174 -8.37 -1.68 -6.93
N LYS A 175 -8.87 -0.64 -7.60
CA LYS A 175 -8.84 -0.57 -9.08
C LYS A 175 -7.40 -0.53 -9.59
N ILE A 176 -7.14 -1.33 -10.64
CA ILE A 176 -5.90 -1.25 -11.41
C ILE A 176 -5.86 0.12 -12.10
N LYS A 177 -4.77 0.87 -11.89
CA LYS A 177 -4.59 2.21 -12.47
C LYS A 177 -3.13 2.47 -12.79
N ASP A 178 -2.88 3.44 -13.65
CA ASP A 178 -1.52 3.95 -13.87
C ASP A 178 -0.94 4.48 -12.56
N ALA A 179 0.25 4.01 -12.21
CA ALA A 179 1.00 4.52 -11.07
C ALA A 179 1.87 5.74 -11.44
N GLU A 180 1.77 6.24 -12.68
CA GLU A 180 2.47 7.42 -13.20
C GLU A 180 4.00 7.35 -13.02
N LYS A 181 4.57 6.14 -13.03
CA LYS A 181 6.01 5.95 -12.90
C LYS A 181 6.75 6.04 -14.24
N GLY A 182 6.02 6.07 -15.35
CA GLY A 182 6.59 6.14 -16.69
C GLY A 182 7.46 4.93 -17.05
N TYR A 183 7.11 3.73 -16.58
CA TYR A 183 7.85 2.52 -16.92
C TYR A 183 7.80 2.23 -18.42
N ARG A 184 8.92 1.69 -18.95
CA ARG A 184 9.08 1.36 -20.36
C ARG A 184 9.55 -0.08 -20.53
N ILE A 185 8.98 -0.80 -21.49
CA ILE A 185 9.55 -2.06 -22.00
C ILE A 185 10.65 -1.66 -22.97
N THR A 186 11.87 -2.16 -22.79
CA THR A 186 13.04 -1.72 -23.55
C THR A 186 13.72 -2.89 -24.26
N PHE A 187 14.18 -2.62 -25.47
CA PHE A 187 14.84 -3.57 -26.36
C PHE A 187 16.26 -3.13 -26.71
N SER A 188 17.10 -4.09 -27.15
CA SER A 188 18.50 -3.84 -27.50
C SER A 188 18.68 -2.95 -28.75
N ASN A 189 17.68 -2.94 -29.65
CA ASN A 189 17.63 -2.08 -30.84
C ASN A 189 17.27 -0.62 -30.53
N GLY A 190 17.01 -0.30 -29.25
CA GLY A 190 16.63 1.05 -28.80
C GLY A 190 15.13 1.34 -28.78
N HIS A 191 14.32 0.45 -29.32
CA HIS A 191 12.86 0.62 -29.22
C HIS A 191 12.39 0.55 -27.77
N GLN A 192 11.36 1.32 -27.46
CA GLN A 192 10.72 1.36 -26.17
C GLN A 192 9.21 1.38 -26.33
N TYR A 193 8.49 0.70 -25.46
CA TYR A 193 7.04 0.68 -25.42
C TYR A 193 6.55 1.13 -24.05
N ASP A 194 5.41 1.80 -24.00
CA ASP A 194 4.81 2.26 -22.75
C ASP A 194 4.25 1.08 -21.95
N TRP A 195 4.66 0.96 -20.71
CA TRP A 195 4.22 -0.13 -19.85
C TRP A 195 2.73 -0.05 -19.51
N TRP A 196 2.21 1.17 -19.27
CA TRP A 196 0.79 1.31 -18.94
C TRP A 196 -0.10 1.07 -20.15
N GLN A 197 0.30 1.49 -21.34
CA GLN A 197 -0.42 1.16 -22.57
C GLN A 197 -0.48 -0.37 -22.77
N PHE A 198 0.62 -1.06 -22.52
CA PHE A 198 0.63 -2.54 -22.56
C PHE A 198 -0.33 -3.13 -21.54
N ILE A 199 -0.27 -2.71 -20.26
CA ILE A 199 -1.18 -3.19 -19.19
C ILE A 199 -2.64 -2.94 -19.58
N SER A 200 -2.94 -1.77 -20.12
CA SER A 200 -4.29 -1.40 -20.52
C SER A 200 -4.79 -2.27 -21.68
N ALA A 201 -3.95 -2.48 -22.71
CA ALA A 201 -4.31 -3.29 -23.87
C ALA A 201 -4.55 -4.76 -23.49
N ILE A 202 -3.60 -5.38 -22.76
CA ILE A 202 -3.74 -6.80 -22.39
C ILE A 202 -4.89 -7.04 -21.42
N ASN A 203 -5.14 -6.12 -20.48
CA ASN A 203 -6.26 -6.23 -19.58
C ASN A 203 -7.61 -6.08 -20.29
N ALA A 204 -7.68 -5.27 -21.36
CA ALA A 204 -8.88 -5.20 -22.19
C ALA A 204 -9.15 -6.50 -22.95
N GLU A 205 -8.10 -7.19 -23.42
CA GLU A 205 -8.23 -8.51 -24.05
C GLU A 205 -8.68 -9.57 -23.03
N ILE A 206 -8.16 -9.52 -21.79
CA ILE A 206 -8.57 -10.41 -20.69
C ILE A 206 -10.04 -10.19 -20.32
N GLU A 207 -10.52 -8.95 -20.32
CA GLU A 207 -11.90 -8.59 -19.97
C GLU A 207 -12.89 -8.88 -21.11
N GLY A 208 -12.48 -8.57 -22.35
CA GLY A 208 -13.35 -8.66 -23.54
C GLY A 208 -13.44 -10.03 -24.18
N GLY A 209 -12.54 -10.96 -23.85
CA GLY A 209 -12.48 -12.31 -24.36
C GLY A 209 -13.48 -13.27 -23.71
N GLU A 210 -13.46 -14.53 -24.08
CA GLU A 210 -14.24 -15.61 -23.46
C GLU A 210 -13.86 -15.82 -21.98
N ILE A 211 -12.76 -15.23 -21.56
CA ILE A 211 -12.13 -15.45 -20.26
C ILE A 211 -12.91 -14.79 -19.13
N GLN A 212 -13.40 -13.55 -19.29
CA GLN A 212 -14.14 -12.75 -18.29
C GLN A 212 -13.63 -12.89 -16.84
N GLN A 213 -12.32 -13.03 -16.66
CA GLN A 213 -11.68 -13.25 -15.37
C GLN A 213 -10.98 -11.97 -14.90
N GLU A 214 -11.72 -11.10 -14.22
CA GLU A 214 -11.16 -9.87 -13.64
C GLU A 214 -9.92 -10.11 -12.75
N ASP A 215 -9.90 -11.26 -12.11
CA ASP A 215 -8.84 -11.70 -11.21
C ASP A 215 -7.52 -12.06 -11.91
N LYS A 216 -7.54 -12.27 -13.22
CA LYS A 216 -6.36 -12.53 -14.06
C LYS A 216 -5.70 -11.26 -14.62
N LYS A 217 -6.30 -10.10 -14.44
CA LYS A 217 -5.74 -8.82 -14.91
C LYS A 217 -4.41 -8.49 -14.27
N LEU A 218 -3.52 -7.89 -15.05
CA LEU A 218 -2.20 -7.47 -14.60
C LEU A 218 -2.27 -6.09 -13.92
N GLY A 219 -1.68 -5.98 -12.73
CA GLY A 219 -1.48 -4.69 -12.05
C GLY A 219 -0.24 -3.97 -12.56
N TYR A 220 -0.17 -2.65 -12.31
CA TYR A 220 0.95 -1.82 -12.77
C TYR A 220 2.33 -2.34 -12.30
N PHE A 221 2.41 -2.90 -11.09
CA PHE A 221 3.65 -3.41 -10.49
C PHE A 221 3.86 -4.90 -10.72
N PHE A 222 3.18 -5.51 -11.69
CA PHE A 222 3.30 -6.92 -12.01
C PHE A 222 4.74 -7.32 -12.37
N ALA A 223 5.44 -6.50 -13.17
CA ALA A 223 6.85 -6.66 -13.44
C ALA A 223 7.66 -5.58 -12.73
N LYS A 224 8.81 -5.97 -12.16
CA LYS A 224 9.72 -5.05 -11.52
C LYS A 224 10.54 -4.30 -12.56
N ALA A 225 10.41 -2.98 -12.59
CA ALA A 225 11.26 -2.12 -13.38
C ALA A 225 12.55 -1.77 -12.63
N TYR A 226 13.66 -1.75 -13.33
CA TYR A 226 14.94 -1.24 -12.84
C TYR A 226 15.21 0.08 -13.56
N ASP A 227 15.35 1.15 -12.81
CA ASP A 227 15.53 2.50 -13.35
C ASP A 227 14.43 2.88 -14.39
N GLY A 228 13.19 2.53 -14.06
CA GLY A 228 12.05 2.75 -14.94
C GLY A 228 11.97 1.83 -16.17
N LYS A 229 12.88 0.88 -16.33
CA LYS A 229 12.98 0.01 -17.50
C LYS A 229 12.64 -1.43 -17.16
N ILE A 230 11.91 -2.08 -18.03
CA ILE A 230 11.59 -3.51 -18.02
C ILE A 230 12.26 -4.08 -19.25
N SER A 231 13.29 -4.90 -19.07
CA SER A 231 13.99 -5.53 -20.20
C SER A 231 13.13 -6.60 -20.89
N ALA A 232 13.45 -6.92 -22.14
CA ALA A 232 12.79 -8.00 -22.87
C ALA A 232 12.83 -9.33 -22.10
N GLU A 233 13.95 -9.65 -21.43
CA GLU A 233 14.08 -10.86 -20.62
C GLU A 233 13.12 -10.85 -19.43
N THR A 234 13.01 -9.70 -18.73
CA THR A 234 12.05 -9.56 -17.62
C THR A 234 10.62 -9.66 -18.12
N PHE A 235 10.31 -9.04 -19.25
CA PHE A 235 9.00 -9.09 -19.88
C PHE A 235 8.64 -10.55 -20.25
N VAL A 236 9.50 -11.28 -20.94
CA VAL A 236 9.23 -12.68 -21.29
C VAL A 236 9.09 -13.55 -20.06
N SER A 237 10.05 -13.48 -19.14
CA SER A 237 10.10 -14.39 -17.98
C SER A 237 9.01 -14.14 -16.93
N LYS A 238 8.44 -12.95 -16.86
CA LYS A 238 7.40 -12.62 -15.89
C LYS A 238 6.04 -12.48 -16.54
N VAL A 239 5.95 -11.68 -17.60
CA VAL A 239 4.66 -11.27 -18.19
C VAL A 239 4.19 -12.32 -19.18
N LEU A 240 4.96 -12.63 -20.21
CA LEU A 240 4.55 -13.64 -21.19
C LEU A 240 4.41 -15.02 -20.55
N PHE A 241 5.31 -15.38 -19.63
CA PHE A 241 5.16 -16.62 -18.88
C PHE A 241 3.81 -16.71 -18.16
N TYR A 242 3.39 -15.65 -17.46
CA TYR A 242 2.10 -15.59 -16.79
C TYR A 242 0.93 -15.65 -17.78
N LEU A 243 0.98 -14.88 -18.87
CA LEU A 243 -0.06 -14.91 -19.90
C LEU A 243 -0.26 -16.31 -20.49
N TYR A 244 0.83 -17.01 -20.80
CA TYR A 244 0.78 -18.34 -21.38
C TYR A 244 0.33 -19.43 -20.40
N ASN A 245 0.76 -19.38 -19.15
CA ASN A 245 0.56 -20.48 -18.21
C ASN A 245 -0.65 -20.29 -17.28
N ASP A 246 -1.05 -19.05 -17.02
CA ASP A 246 -2.08 -18.76 -16.04
C ASP A 246 -3.33 -18.09 -16.64
N VAL A 247 -3.15 -17.26 -17.68
CA VAL A 247 -4.27 -16.50 -18.26
C VAL A 247 -4.90 -17.24 -19.43
N PHE A 248 -4.13 -17.53 -20.48
CA PHE A 248 -4.63 -18.05 -21.75
C PHE A 248 -4.43 -19.55 -21.93
N LYS A 249 -3.92 -20.25 -20.93
CA LYS A 249 -3.62 -21.70 -21.01
C LYS A 249 -4.81 -22.55 -21.44
N ASP A 250 -5.97 -22.25 -20.87
CA ASP A 250 -7.17 -23.06 -21.06
C ASP A 250 -7.99 -22.66 -22.30
N PHE A 251 -7.59 -21.57 -22.98
CA PHE A 251 -8.30 -20.98 -24.13
C PHE A 251 -7.60 -21.22 -25.48
N GLY A 252 -6.50 -21.99 -25.49
CA GLY A 252 -5.86 -22.47 -26.70
C GLY A 252 -4.97 -21.47 -27.45
N LEU A 253 -4.70 -20.30 -26.91
CA LEU A 253 -3.84 -19.25 -27.52
C LEU A 253 -4.30 -18.86 -28.94
N GLU A 254 -5.60 -18.88 -29.22
CA GLU A 254 -6.15 -18.56 -30.54
C GLU A 254 -6.19 -17.05 -30.81
N GLU A 255 -5.94 -16.22 -29.83
CA GLU A 255 -5.98 -14.77 -29.91
C GLU A 255 -4.99 -14.23 -30.96
N ALA A 256 -5.41 -13.20 -31.69
CA ALA A 256 -4.64 -12.64 -32.80
C ALA A 256 -3.24 -12.14 -32.39
N PHE A 257 -3.08 -11.68 -31.14
CA PHE A 257 -1.79 -11.19 -30.64
C PHE A 257 -0.77 -12.30 -30.35
N PHE A 258 -1.21 -13.58 -30.35
CA PHE A 258 -0.30 -14.74 -30.30
C PHE A 258 0.06 -15.31 -31.68
N LYS A 259 -0.35 -14.68 -32.76
CA LYS A 259 -0.03 -15.17 -34.12
C LYS A 259 1.26 -14.57 -34.65
N ASP A 260 2.04 -15.36 -35.37
CA ASP A 260 3.21 -14.89 -36.07
C ASP A 260 2.83 -14.29 -37.45
N GLU A 261 3.81 -13.88 -38.22
CA GLU A 261 3.63 -13.28 -39.56
C GLU A 261 2.98 -14.23 -40.58
N ASN A 262 3.02 -15.54 -40.33
CA ASN A 262 2.39 -16.58 -41.16
C ASN A 262 0.99 -16.95 -40.64
N GLY A 263 0.53 -16.36 -39.54
CA GLY A 263 -0.73 -16.70 -38.90
C GLY A 263 -0.64 -17.96 -38.00
N GLU A 264 0.57 -18.49 -37.77
CA GLU A 264 0.80 -19.61 -36.87
C GLU A 264 0.87 -19.11 -35.40
N THR A 265 0.41 -19.95 -34.47
CA THR A 265 0.43 -19.60 -33.06
C THR A 265 1.86 -19.59 -32.50
N MET A 266 2.30 -18.46 -32.00
CA MET A 266 3.55 -18.34 -31.25
C MET A 266 3.43 -19.10 -29.95
N THR A 267 4.23 -20.15 -29.77
CA THR A 267 4.36 -20.86 -28.48
C THR A 267 5.28 -20.09 -27.55
N PHE A 268 5.23 -20.35 -26.24
CA PHE A 268 6.16 -19.72 -25.30
C PHE A 268 7.63 -19.98 -25.67
N ALA A 269 7.94 -21.16 -26.20
CA ALA A 269 9.29 -21.52 -26.65
C ALA A 269 9.75 -20.66 -27.85
N SER A 270 8.85 -20.16 -28.68
CA SER A 270 9.21 -19.34 -29.86
C SER A 270 9.76 -17.95 -29.51
N PHE A 271 9.63 -17.52 -28.25
CA PHE A 271 10.27 -16.29 -27.76
C PHE A 271 11.75 -16.47 -27.39
N PHE A 272 12.32 -17.64 -27.65
CA PHE A 272 13.73 -17.92 -27.37
C PHE A 272 14.40 -18.47 -28.62
N ASP A 273 15.67 -18.10 -28.81
CA ASP A 273 16.52 -18.68 -29.83
C ASP A 273 17.04 -20.11 -29.43
N HIS A 274 17.79 -20.74 -30.30
CA HIS A 274 18.34 -22.07 -30.07
C HIS A 274 19.35 -22.13 -28.91
N LEU A 275 19.82 -21.00 -28.39
CA LEU A 275 20.71 -20.89 -27.23
C LEU A 275 19.93 -20.54 -25.96
N GLY A 276 18.61 -20.37 -26.04
CA GLY A 276 17.75 -19.97 -24.90
C GLY A 276 17.80 -18.49 -24.59
N LYS A 277 18.31 -17.63 -25.49
CA LYS A 277 18.27 -16.19 -25.35
C LYS A 277 16.95 -15.67 -25.91
N VAL A 278 16.44 -14.60 -25.31
CA VAL A 278 15.18 -13.97 -25.75
C VAL A 278 15.29 -13.44 -27.19
N GLU A 279 14.37 -13.84 -28.02
CA GLU A 279 14.18 -13.37 -29.39
C GLU A 279 13.36 -12.08 -29.37
N GLU A 280 14.02 -10.94 -29.23
CA GLU A 280 13.38 -9.64 -29.05
C GLU A 280 12.42 -9.27 -30.19
N SER A 281 12.71 -9.68 -31.43
CA SER A 281 11.86 -9.50 -32.59
C SER A 281 10.47 -10.13 -32.42
N ARG A 282 10.39 -11.28 -31.80
CA ARG A 282 9.13 -11.98 -31.48
C ARG A 282 8.34 -11.25 -30.39
N VAL A 283 9.04 -10.70 -29.40
CA VAL A 283 8.40 -9.88 -28.35
C VAL A 283 7.84 -8.61 -28.94
N GLU A 284 8.57 -7.95 -29.83
CA GLU A 284 8.05 -6.76 -30.53
C GLU A 284 6.86 -7.08 -31.42
N LEU A 285 6.86 -8.23 -32.11
CA LEU A 285 5.73 -8.67 -32.90
C LEU A 285 4.48 -8.87 -32.04
N PHE A 286 4.61 -9.49 -30.88
CA PHE A 286 3.54 -9.65 -29.90
C PHE A 286 2.97 -8.27 -29.48
N LEU A 287 3.83 -7.30 -29.15
CA LEU A 287 3.41 -5.95 -28.78
C LEU A 287 2.70 -5.22 -29.93
N LYS A 288 3.19 -5.37 -31.16
CA LYS A 288 2.56 -4.80 -32.36
C LYS A 288 1.19 -5.42 -32.64
N ASN A 289 1.06 -6.73 -32.43
CA ASN A 289 -0.23 -7.42 -32.58
C ASN A 289 -1.27 -6.94 -31.56
N LEU A 290 -0.84 -6.49 -30.38
CA LEU A 290 -1.66 -5.76 -29.40
C LEU A 290 -1.89 -4.29 -29.79
N LYS A 291 -1.50 -3.89 -31.03
CA LYS A 291 -1.64 -2.52 -31.57
C LYS A 291 -0.83 -1.47 -30.79
N LEU A 292 0.22 -1.87 -30.10
CA LEU A 292 1.13 -0.95 -29.45
C LEU A 292 2.19 -0.46 -30.43
N LEU A 293 2.50 0.82 -30.34
CA LEU A 293 3.54 1.46 -31.16
C LEU A 293 4.77 1.75 -30.30
N PRO A 294 5.99 1.59 -30.85
CA PRO A 294 7.18 2.01 -30.15
C PRO A 294 7.16 3.54 -29.96
N ILE A 295 7.68 3.98 -28.82
CA ILE A 295 7.87 5.40 -28.55
C ILE A 295 9.17 5.80 -29.25
N ASP A 296 9.06 6.48 -30.37
CA ASP A 296 10.21 7.09 -31.03
C ASP A 296 10.78 8.17 -30.12
N GLY A 297 12.12 8.25 -30.03
CA GLY A 297 12.83 9.11 -29.08
C GLY A 297 12.65 10.63 -29.25
N ASN A 298 11.60 11.08 -29.91
CA ASN A 298 11.17 12.46 -30.00
C ASN A 298 9.64 12.55 -29.92
N GLU A 299 9.19 13.38 -28.97
CA GLU A 299 7.83 13.85 -28.75
C GLU A 299 6.87 12.93 -27.96
N ILE A 300 6.69 13.30 -26.70
CA ILE A 300 5.49 13.03 -25.91
C ILE A 300 4.36 13.88 -26.52
N LYS A 301 3.52 13.28 -27.34
CA LYS A 301 2.16 13.78 -27.58
C LYS A 301 1.17 12.80 -26.99
N THR A 302 0.67 13.16 -25.84
CA THR A 302 -0.52 12.54 -25.25
C THR A 302 -1.77 13.07 -25.96
N ASP A 303 -2.17 12.38 -27.03
CA ASP A 303 -3.55 12.42 -27.51
C ASP A 303 -4.10 11.00 -27.37
N ILE A 304 -4.79 10.70 -26.30
CA ILE A 304 -5.64 9.51 -26.18
C ILE A 304 -6.93 9.87 -25.48
N LEU A 305 -7.95 9.89 -26.33
CA LEU A 305 -9.33 9.43 -26.12
C LEU A 305 -9.88 9.53 -24.69
N ASN A 306 -10.73 10.52 -24.53
CA ASN A 306 -11.76 10.58 -23.51
C ASN A 306 -12.69 9.37 -23.63
N SER A 307 -12.74 8.56 -22.61
CA SER A 307 -13.96 7.91 -22.19
C SER A 307 -14.33 8.50 -20.84
N GLU A 308 -15.42 9.20 -20.89
CA GLU A 308 -16.17 9.69 -19.75
C GLU A 308 -16.54 8.49 -18.89
N ASP A 309 -16.23 8.57 -17.60
CA ASP A 309 -17.08 7.93 -16.60
C ASP A 309 -16.90 8.60 -15.23
N ASP A 310 -18.04 8.79 -14.67
CA ASP A 310 -18.52 9.63 -13.60
C ASP A 310 -17.83 9.52 -12.22
N ASP A 311 -17.92 10.67 -11.57
CA ASP A 311 -17.75 11.03 -10.19
C ASP A 311 -18.28 9.99 -9.17
N LEU A 312 -17.51 9.79 -8.11
CA LEU A 312 -18.04 9.69 -6.76
C LEU A 312 -17.06 10.35 -5.79
N ASP A 313 -17.59 11.37 -5.13
CA ASP A 313 -17.03 12.08 -4.00
C ASP A 313 -16.70 11.15 -2.84
N ASP A 314 -15.56 11.39 -2.22
CA ASP A 314 -15.40 11.11 -0.80
C ASP A 314 -14.46 12.15 -0.17
N ASP A 315 -15.09 12.99 0.62
CA ASP A 315 -14.51 13.85 1.64
C ASP A 315 -13.91 12.96 2.74
N ASP A 316 -12.64 13.11 3.03
CA ASP A 316 -12.19 13.00 4.41
C ASP A 316 -10.83 13.68 4.65
N SER A 317 -10.86 14.55 5.63
CA SER A 317 -9.76 15.33 6.18
C SER A 317 -8.95 14.50 7.17
N GLY A 318 -7.65 14.30 6.92
CA GLY A 318 -6.77 13.64 7.89
C GLY A 318 -5.30 13.64 7.50
N ASN A 319 -4.56 14.48 8.15
CA ASN A 319 -3.13 14.77 8.04
C ASN A 319 -2.24 13.53 8.22
N SER A 320 -1.54 13.05 7.17
CA SER A 320 -0.29 12.31 7.35
C SER A 320 0.57 12.30 6.08
N LYS A 321 1.86 12.41 6.29
CA LYS A 321 2.91 12.46 5.26
C LYS A 321 2.83 11.24 4.33
N GLY A 322 2.57 11.47 3.03
CA GLY A 322 2.80 10.47 2.00
C GLY A 322 1.70 10.25 0.96
N ASN A 323 0.54 10.89 1.06
CA ASN A 323 -0.49 10.78 0.05
C ASN A 323 -0.33 11.90 -0.99
N ARG A 324 0.07 11.54 -2.22
CA ARG A 324 0.09 12.49 -3.33
C ARG A 324 -1.35 12.73 -3.75
N ASP A 325 -1.80 13.96 -3.55
CA ASP A 325 -3.09 14.47 -3.99
C ASP A 325 -3.06 14.63 -5.52
N PHE A 326 -3.86 13.84 -6.22
CA PHE A 326 -3.99 13.87 -7.68
C PHE A 326 -5.19 14.70 -8.15
N THR A 327 -5.80 15.48 -7.27
CA THR A 327 -6.92 16.34 -7.58
C THR A 327 -6.53 17.29 -8.71
N LYS A 328 -7.35 17.33 -9.76
CA LYS A 328 -7.20 18.28 -10.87
C LYS A 328 -8.15 19.45 -10.63
N TYR A 329 -7.64 20.63 -10.79
CA TYR A 329 -8.33 21.88 -10.55
C TYR A 329 -8.57 22.62 -11.87
N ALA A 330 -9.72 23.29 -11.99
CA ALA A 330 -10.01 24.21 -13.09
C ALA A 330 -9.83 25.64 -12.61
N ILE A 331 -9.33 26.53 -13.46
CA ILE A 331 -9.24 27.96 -13.18
C ILE A 331 -10.33 28.64 -14.00
N ASN A 332 -11.32 29.23 -13.31
CA ASN A 332 -12.51 29.86 -13.91
C ASN A 332 -13.30 28.90 -14.84
N GLY A 333 -13.32 27.61 -14.51
CA GLY A 333 -14.02 26.60 -15.32
C GLY A 333 -13.21 26.08 -16.52
N GLU A 334 -11.98 26.52 -16.71
CA GLU A 334 -11.12 26.12 -17.83
C GLU A 334 -9.89 25.32 -17.35
N GLY A 335 -9.51 24.32 -18.13
CA GLY A 335 -8.31 23.49 -17.92
C GLY A 335 -8.46 22.45 -16.81
N LYS A 336 -7.48 21.55 -16.72
CA LYS A 336 -7.34 20.54 -15.66
C LYS A 336 -5.89 20.59 -15.15
N TYR A 337 -5.66 21.30 -14.07
CA TYR A 337 -4.33 21.52 -13.48
C TYR A 337 -4.13 20.68 -12.25
N GLY A 338 -3.02 19.97 -12.14
CA GLY A 338 -2.65 19.26 -10.92
C GLY A 338 -2.25 20.26 -9.82
N LYS A 339 -2.42 19.86 -8.55
CA LYS A 339 -2.08 20.69 -7.37
C LYS A 339 -0.70 21.33 -7.44
N LYS A 340 0.27 20.67 -8.09
CA LYS A 340 1.64 21.16 -8.26
C LYS A 340 1.77 22.35 -9.23
N HIS A 341 0.85 22.47 -10.18
CA HIS A 341 0.92 23.46 -11.23
C HIS A 341 -0.15 24.54 -11.12
N ILE A 342 -1.14 24.35 -10.23
CA ILE A 342 -2.24 25.31 -10.16
C ILE A 342 -1.77 26.68 -9.67
N ALA A 343 -0.85 26.72 -8.73
CA ALA A 343 -0.33 27.98 -8.19
C ALA A 343 0.45 28.75 -9.25
N SER A 344 1.42 28.12 -9.91
CA SER A 344 2.20 28.75 -10.98
C SER A 344 1.33 29.17 -12.16
N THR A 345 0.31 28.37 -12.51
CA THR A 345 -0.64 28.72 -13.57
C THR A 345 -1.52 29.92 -13.21
N ILE A 346 -1.99 30.00 -11.96
CA ILE A 346 -2.79 31.17 -11.50
C ILE A 346 -1.92 32.42 -11.50
N ILE A 347 -0.70 32.35 -11.00
CA ILE A 347 0.23 33.47 -10.98
C ILE A 347 0.58 33.88 -12.42
N GLY A 348 0.85 32.93 -13.32
CA GLY A 348 1.11 33.20 -14.73
C GLY A 348 -0.06 33.93 -15.40
N LYS A 349 -1.28 33.47 -15.25
CA LYS A 349 -2.49 34.14 -15.78
C LYS A 349 -2.69 35.54 -15.17
N TYR A 350 -2.35 35.72 -13.89
CA TYR A 350 -2.40 37.02 -13.24
C TYR A 350 -1.37 38.00 -13.86
N VAL A 351 -0.14 37.55 -14.09
CA VAL A 351 0.90 38.33 -14.74
C VAL A 351 0.51 38.70 -16.19
N GLU A 352 -0.04 37.76 -16.95
CA GLU A 352 -0.55 38.02 -18.31
C GLU A 352 -1.66 39.08 -18.33
N GLN A 353 -2.52 39.13 -17.34
CA GLN A 353 -3.58 40.13 -17.19
C GLN A 353 -3.08 41.50 -16.74
N HIS A 354 -1.86 41.57 -16.20
CA HIS A 354 -1.25 42.79 -15.67
C HIS A 354 0.17 42.99 -16.25
N PRO A 355 0.32 43.16 -17.55
CA PRO A 355 1.61 43.15 -18.24
C PRO A 355 2.55 44.30 -17.80
N ASP A 356 2.01 45.39 -17.25
CA ASP A 356 2.79 46.54 -16.80
C ASP A 356 3.22 46.48 -15.33
N MET A 357 2.83 45.43 -14.59
CA MET A 357 3.10 45.28 -13.16
C MET A 357 4.53 44.80 -12.92
N PRO A 358 5.35 45.50 -12.11
CA PRO A 358 6.69 45.03 -11.75
C PRO A 358 6.67 43.73 -10.96
N ALA A 359 7.72 42.91 -11.11
CA ALA A 359 7.84 41.61 -10.44
C ALA A 359 7.72 41.72 -8.91
N ASP A 360 8.38 42.72 -8.31
CA ASP A 360 8.33 42.98 -6.86
C ASP A 360 6.91 43.25 -6.35
N GLU A 361 6.09 43.93 -7.15
CA GLU A 361 4.68 44.20 -6.83
C GLU A 361 3.84 42.94 -6.92
N VAL A 362 4.08 42.09 -7.93
CA VAL A 362 3.46 40.76 -8.04
C VAL A 362 3.79 39.91 -6.81
N VAL A 363 5.07 39.78 -6.48
CA VAL A 363 5.53 39.01 -5.31
C VAL A 363 4.94 39.54 -4.03
N SER A 364 4.91 40.88 -3.84
CA SER A 364 4.33 41.51 -2.65
C SER A 364 2.85 41.18 -2.48
N LYS A 365 2.07 41.23 -3.57
CA LYS A 365 0.64 40.89 -3.57
C LYS A 365 0.41 39.43 -3.20
N TRP A 366 1.17 38.51 -3.76
CA TRP A 366 1.02 37.08 -3.48
C TRP A 366 1.50 36.70 -2.09
N LYS A 367 2.52 37.35 -1.55
CA LYS A 367 2.94 37.18 -0.14
C LYS A 367 1.87 37.55 0.87
N THR A 368 0.94 38.44 0.53
CA THR A 368 -0.14 38.86 1.44
C THR A 368 -1.30 37.85 1.53
N LEU A 369 -1.40 36.87 0.61
CA LEU A 369 -2.51 35.93 0.54
C LEU A 369 -2.44 34.76 1.54
N GLY A 370 -1.38 34.66 2.31
CA GLY A 370 -1.30 33.74 3.44
C GLY A 370 0.02 32.98 3.54
N ASN A 371 0.46 32.76 4.79
CA ASN A 371 1.73 32.15 5.16
C ASN A 371 1.64 30.62 5.39
N ILE A 372 0.87 29.90 4.59
CA ILE A 372 0.73 28.45 4.77
C ILE A 372 1.98 27.70 4.33
N VAL A 373 2.73 28.26 3.38
CA VAL A 373 4.01 27.71 2.92
C VAL A 373 5.05 28.81 2.91
N SER A 374 6.17 28.63 3.61
CA SER A 374 7.30 29.54 3.56
C SER A 374 7.86 29.61 2.14
N HIS A 375 8.15 30.82 1.67
CA HIS A 375 8.73 31.08 0.33
C HIS A 375 7.88 30.55 -0.82
N PHE A 376 6.59 30.82 -0.75
CA PHE A 376 5.62 30.40 -1.79
C PHE A 376 5.85 31.12 -3.12
N VAL A 377 6.12 32.42 -3.08
CA VAL A 377 6.51 33.25 -4.23
C VAL A 377 7.65 34.16 -3.81
N GLU A 378 8.72 34.20 -4.59
CA GLU A 378 9.91 35.01 -4.33
C GLU A 378 10.54 35.46 -5.65
N THR A 379 11.32 36.54 -5.62
CA THR A 379 12.08 36.99 -6.79
C THR A 379 13.29 36.07 -7.01
N GLN A 380 13.87 36.09 -8.23
CA GLN A 380 15.09 35.32 -8.51
C GLN A 380 16.25 35.73 -7.56
N THR A 381 16.38 37.01 -7.24
CA THR A 381 17.38 37.49 -6.32
C THR A 381 17.18 36.98 -4.90
N GLU A 382 15.93 36.89 -4.42
CA GLU A 382 15.65 36.31 -3.11
C GLU A 382 15.96 34.82 -3.11
N TYR A 383 15.60 34.08 -4.19
CA TYR A 383 15.88 32.66 -4.34
C TYR A 383 17.39 32.36 -4.34
N ASP A 384 18.17 33.10 -5.12
CA ASP A 384 19.62 32.89 -5.26
C ASP A 384 20.43 33.20 -3.96
N ASN A 385 19.86 34.03 -3.11
CA ASN A 385 20.48 34.37 -1.82
C ASN A 385 20.15 33.42 -0.66
N ARG A 386 19.38 32.38 -0.90
CA ARG A 386 18.95 31.41 0.14
C ARG A 386 20.03 30.38 0.42
N THR A 387 20.16 30.03 1.71
CA THR A 387 21.10 28.99 2.20
C THR A 387 20.35 27.69 2.63
N ASP A 388 19.00 27.68 2.58
CA ASP A 388 18.14 26.63 3.13
C ASP A 388 17.36 25.83 2.06
N LEU A 389 17.84 25.84 0.82
CA LEU A 389 17.20 25.14 -0.30
C LEU A 389 17.38 23.62 -0.16
N PRO A 390 16.30 22.82 -0.03
CA PRO A 390 16.39 21.37 -0.14
C PRO A 390 16.66 20.97 -1.59
N GLU A 391 17.54 19.98 -1.80
CA GLU A 391 17.96 19.47 -3.12
C GLU A 391 16.80 19.02 -4.05
N SER A 392 15.62 18.78 -3.49
CA SER A 392 14.45 18.27 -4.22
C SER A 392 13.35 19.30 -4.51
N ARG A 393 13.58 20.58 -4.23
CA ARG A 393 12.56 21.61 -4.42
C ARG A 393 12.37 21.93 -5.91
N ARG A 394 11.13 21.81 -6.37
CA ARG A 394 10.75 22.23 -7.72
C ARG A 394 10.51 23.73 -7.76
N VAL A 395 11.01 24.36 -8.81
CA VAL A 395 10.89 25.79 -9.08
C VAL A 395 10.18 25.94 -10.44
N ASP A 396 9.06 26.65 -10.46
CA ASP A 396 8.39 27.07 -11.70
C ASP A 396 8.71 28.55 -11.94
N LYS A 397 9.22 28.90 -13.11
CA LYS A 397 9.65 30.25 -13.47
C LYS A 397 8.56 30.98 -14.25
N ILE A 398 8.30 32.23 -13.88
CA ILE A 398 7.29 33.09 -14.53
C ILE A 398 7.98 34.41 -14.91
N GLU A 399 7.90 34.79 -16.20
CA GLU A 399 8.46 36.02 -16.70
C GLU A 399 7.49 37.19 -16.51
N CYS A 400 7.97 38.33 -15.98
CA CYS A 400 7.24 39.57 -15.84
C CYS A 400 7.87 40.67 -16.70
N ASN A 401 7.07 41.42 -17.48
CA ASN A 401 7.47 42.59 -18.28
C ASN A 401 8.57 42.32 -19.32
N GLY A 402 8.64 41.08 -19.88
CA GLY A 402 9.65 40.75 -20.90
C GLY A 402 11.10 40.82 -20.40
N ARG A 403 11.35 40.96 -19.10
CA ARG A 403 12.61 40.75 -18.42
C ARG A 403 12.48 39.45 -17.62
N SER A 404 13.41 38.53 -17.81
CA SER A 404 13.46 37.26 -17.10
C SER A 404 13.77 37.50 -15.62
N GLU A 405 12.76 37.86 -14.84
CA GLU A 405 12.79 37.67 -13.39
C GLU A 405 11.97 36.42 -13.08
N GLU A 406 12.66 35.41 -12.57
CA GLU A 406 12.08 34.09 -12.33
C GLU A 406 11.36 34.08 -10.99
N HIS A 407 10.11 33.62 -10.96
CA HIS A 407 9.33 33.44 -9.73
C HIS A 407 9.21 31.96 -9.38
N THR A 408 9.42 31.63 -8.11
CA THR A 408 9.28 30.28 -7.58
C THR A 408 7.96 30.10 -6.87
N SER A 409 7.31 28.96 -7.10
CA SER A 409 6.08 28.57 -6.41
C SER A 409 6.24 27.28 -5.60
#